data_31d71edc745a61b024ba5bdfb7565bf6
#
_entry.id   31d71edc745a61b024ba5bdfb7565bf6
#
_cell.length_a   1.000
_cell.length_b   1.000
_cell.length_c   1.000
_cell.angle_alpha   90.00
_cell.angle_beta   90.00
_cell.angle_gamma   90.00
#
_symmetry.space_group_name_H-M   'P 1'
#
loop_
_entity.id
_entity.type
_entity.pdbx_description
1 polymer ?
#
loop_
_entity_poly.entity_id
_entity_poly.type
_entity_poly.pdbx_seq_one_letter_code
_entity_poly.pdbx_strand_id
1 'polypeptide(L)'
;VKPKKILVVIIGFILGLSIAIGVVFLRIMLRRGIETPEQLEEIGINVYASVPVAESLVSNERSIKNIRKKITHKEYTGLLATTNPADLAIEAIRGLRTSLHFAMIEARNNILMISGASPNAGKTFISSNLAAVVAQTGKKVLFIDTDMRKGYVHKVFDVENDNGLSNYLSGKLGLEATLKKIPEAGFDFISRGVVPPNPTELLMHRRMEEMLKWASQNYDLVILDTPPILAVTDAAIIGHYAGTTLLVARFELNTVKEMDVAFKRFEQSGIVAKGCILNGIVKKASSYYGYGYNHYGYSYKDNT
;
A
#
# COMPACT_ATOMS: atom_id res chain seq x y z
N VAL A 1 -46.63 0.66 -48.94
CA VAL A 1 -45.35 1.42 -48.82
C VAL A 1 -44.29 0.42 -48.44
N LYS A 2 -43.33 0.10 -49.34
CA LYS A 2 -42.22 -0.83 -49.02
C LYS A 2 -41.13 -0.06 -48.24
N PRO A 3 -40.67 -0.52 -47.07
CA PRO A 3 -39.64 0.13 -46.34
C PRO A 3 -38.32 0.18 -47.15
N LYS A 4 -37.69 1.34 -47.24
CA LYS A 4 -36.41 1.51 -47.94
C LYS A 4 -35.31 0.82 -47.09
N LYS A 5 -34.91 -0.40 -47.45
CA LYS A 5 -33.96 -1.24 -46.69
C LYS A 5 -32.67 -0.51 -46.29
N ILE A 6 -32.14 0.30 -47.23
CA ILE A 6 -30.92 1.11 -46.97
C ILE A 6 -31.14 2.12 -45.86
N LEU A 7 -32.29 2.78 -45.81
CA LEU A 7 -32.63 3.79 -44.79
C LEU A 7 -32.70 3.16 -43.40
N VAL A 8 -33.30 1.97 -43.29
CA VAL A 8 -33.39 1.22 -42.02
C VAL A 8 -31.99 0.81 -41.50
N VAL A 9 -31.10 0.38 -42.39
CA VAL A 9 -29.71 0.03 -42.03
C VAL A 9 -28.94 1.28 -41.55
N ILE A 10 -29.07 2.41 -42.23
CA ILE A 10 -28.41 3.65 -41.84
C ILE A 10 -28.91 4.13 -40.48
N ILE A 11 -30.23 4.13 -40.25
CA ILE A 11 -30.80 4.53 -38.94
C ILE A 11 -30.30 3.57 -37.82
N GLY A 12 -30.32 2.25 -38.09
CA GLY A 12 -29.81 1.26 -37.13
C GLY A 12 -28.35 1.45 -36.78
N PHE A 13 -27.52 1.78 -37.79
CA PHE A 13 -26.09 2.09 -37.56
C PHE A 13 -25.87 3.35 -36.70
N ILE A 14 -26.59 4.44 -37.01
CA ILE A 14 -26.51 5.70 -36.26
C ILE A 14 -26.97 5.48 -34.80
N LEU A 15 -28.08 4.76 -34.62
CA LEU A 15 -28.61 4.47 -33.28
C LEU A 15 -27.63 3.60 -32.47
N GLY A 16 -27.06 2.56 -33.07
CA GLY A 16 -26.05 1.71 -32.45
C GLY A 16 -24.79 2.48 -32.06
N LEU A 17 -24.32 3.38 -32.94
CA LEU A 17 -23.17 4.24 -32.66
C LEU A 17 -23.45 5.21 -31.49
N SER A 18 -24.63 5.82 -31.48
CA SER A 18 -25.05 6.75 -30.42
C SER A 18 -25.13 6.05 -29.06
N ILE A 19 -25.69 4.85 -29.03
CA ILE A 19 -25.75 4.01 -27.80
C ILE A 19 -24.34 3.64 -27.34
N ALA A 20 -23.47 3.22 -28.26
CA ALA A 20 -22.09 2.86 -27.93
C ALA A 20 -21.32 4.06 -27.33
N ILE A 21 -21.44 5.25 -27.92
CA ILE A 21 -20.85 6.49 -27.39
C ILE A 21 -21.46 6.82 -26.02
N GLY A 22 -22.77 6.72 -25.85
CA GLY A 22 -23.45 6.94 -24.57
C GLY A 22 -22.96 6.02 -23.45
N VAL A 23 -22.80 4.74 -23.76
CA VAL A 23 -22.27 3.73 -22.80
C VAL A 23 -20.81 4.05 -22.43
N VAL A 24 -19.97 4.45 -23.39
CA VAL A 24 -18.58 4.83 -23.13
C VAL A 24 -18.53 6.08 -22.24
N PHE A 25 -19.33 7.10 -22.57
CA PHE A 25 -19.43 8.32 -21.80
C PHE A 25 -19.92 8.07 -20.36
N LEU A 26 -20.95 7.25 -20.20
CA LEU A 26 -21.47 6.84 -18.90
C LEU A 26 -20.40 6.09 -18.08
N ARG A 27 -19.63 5.19 -18.71
CA ARG A 27 -18.52 4.50 -18.04
C ARG A 27 -17.42 5.46 -17.59
N ILE A 28 -17.11 6.48 -18.35
CA ILE A 28 -16.11 7.50 -17.97
C ILE A 28 -16.64 8.32 -16.79
N MET A 29 -17.89 8.78 -16.82
CA MET A 29 -18.52 9.53 -15.72
C MET A 29 -18.66 8.71 -14.42
N LEU A 30 -18.82 7.40 -14.53
CA LEU A 30 -18.92 6.49 -13.38
C LEU A 30 -17.55 6.06 -12.82
N ARG A 31 -16.45 6.40 -13.50
CA ARG A 31 -15.10 6.17 -12.95
C ARG A 31 -14.84 7.19 -11.84
N ARG A 32 -14.68 6.68 -10.62
CA ARG A 32 -14.48 7.50 -9.40
C ARG A 32 -13.12 7.25 -8.74
N GLY A 33 -12.30 6.36 -9.31
CA GLY A 33 -10.99 6.01 -8.75
C GLY A 33 -9.96 7.12 -8.92
N ILE A 34 -9.02 7.23 -7.98
CA ILE A 34 -7.90 8.16 -8.03
C ILE A 34 -7.00 7.78 -9.20
N GLU A 35 -6.77 8.72 -10.11
CA GLU A 35 -5.91 8.53 -11.30
C GLU A 35 -4.62 9.37 -11.21
N THR A 36 -4.60 10.42 -10.40
CA THR A 36 -3.44 11.30 -10.26
C THR A 36 -3.22 11.71 -8.79
N PRO A 37 -1.98 12.03 -8.39
CA PRO A 37 -1.67 12.53 -7.05
C PRO A 37 -2.38 13.84 -6.73
N GLU A 38 -2.51 14.74 -7.72
CA GLU A 38 -3.10 16.07 -7.58
C GLU A 38 -4.54 15.99 -7.03
N GLN A 39 -5.31 14.96 -7.41
CA GLN A 39 -6.66 14.74 -6.88
C GLN A 39 -6.71 14.57 -5.35
N LEU A 40 -5.63 14.07 -4.74
CA LEU A 40 -5.50 13.93 -3.30
C LEU A 40 -4.98 15.24 -2.67
N GLU A 41 -4.04 15.90 -3.35
CA GLU A 41 -3.47 17.18 -2.90
C GLU A 41 -4.50 18.30 -2.91
N GLU A 42 -5.44 18.31 -3.85
CA GLU A 42 -6.58 19.24 -3.91
C GLU A 42 -7.48 19.20 -2.66
N ILE A 43 -7.55 18.07 -1.98
CA ILE A 43 -8.29 17.91 -0.71
C ILE A 43 -7.38 18.00 0.53
N GLY A 44 -6.12 18.46 0.35
CA GLY A 44 -5.17 18.68 1.44
C GLY A 44 -4.43 17.41 1.92
N ILE A 45 -4.46 16.33 1.16
CA ILE A 45 -3.73 15.10 1.48
C ILE A 45 -2.40 15.08 0.73
N ASN A 46 -1.29 15.22 1.45
CA ASN A 46 0.06 15.17 0.87
C ASN A 46 0.38 13.78 0.32
N VAL A 47 0.90 13.70 -0.92
CA VAL A 47 1.34 12.44 -1.54
C VAL A 47 2.86 12.31 -1.42
N TYR A 48 3.31 11.38 -0.57
CA TYR A 48 4.74 11.14 -0.28
C TYR A 48 5.47 10.39 -1.39
N ALA A 49 4.77 9.53 -2.10
CA ALA A 49 5.29 8.80 -3.26
C ALA A 49 4.17 8.29 -4.16
N SER A 50 4.51 8.18 -5.44
CA SER A 50 3.69 7.57 -6.49
C SER A 50 4.40 6.33 -6.99
N VAL A 51 3.91 5.13 -6.61
CA VAL A 51 4.56 3.85 -6.88
C VAL A 51 3.89 3.17 -8.07
N PRO A 52 4.63 2.93 -9.18
CA PRO A 52 4.08 2.24 -10.34
C PRO A 52 3.82 0.75 -10.05
N VAL A 53 3.06 0.10 -10.93
CA VAL A 53 2.95 -1.37 -10.94
C VAL A 53 4.32 -1.95 -11.28
N ALA A 54 4.77 -2.96 -10.51
CA ALA A 54 6.03 -3.64 -10.76
C ALA A 54 6.09 -4.24 -12.16
N GLU A 55 7.22 -4.09 -12.85
CA GLU A 55 7.40 -4.53 -14.25
C GLU A 55 7.25 -6.05 -14.42
N SER A 56 7.65 -6.82 -13.41
CA SER A 56 7.49 -8.27 -13.40
C SER A 56 6.02 -8.74 -13.47
N LEU A 57 5.09 -7.88 -13.05
CA LEU A 57 3.65 -8.12 -13.17
C LEU A 57 3.11 -7.79 -14.55
N VAL A 58 3.70 -6.79 -15.22
CA VAL A 58 3.27 -6.34 -16.54
C VAL A 58 3.77 -7.28 -17.62
N SER A 59 5.00 -7.81 -17.50
CA SER A 59 5.63 -8.68 -18.50
C SER A 59 4.95 -10.04 -18.67
N ASN A 60 4.28 -10.55 -17.64
CA ASN A 60 3.58 -11.85 -17.68
C ASN A 60 2.15 -11.79 -18.24
N GLU A 61 1.63 -10.63 -18.63
CA GLU A 61 0.24 -10.50 -19.08
C GLU A 61 0.07 -9.60 -20.31
N ARG A 62 -0.20 -10.21 -21.44
CA ARG A 62 -0.58 -9.54 -22.72
C ARG A 62 -1.95 -8.83 -22.69
N SER A 63 -2.59 -8.66 -21.53
CA SER A 63 -3.89 -8.00 -21.42
C SER A 63 -4.09 -7.28 -20.09
N ILE A 64 -4.18 -5.96 -20.15
CA ILE A 64 -4.44 -5.06 -19.01
C ILE A 64 -5.73 -5.42 -18.23
N LYS A 65 -6.72 -6.06 -18.89
CA LYS A 65 -7.96 -6.52 -18.23
C LYS A 65 -7.75 -7.69 -17.27
N ASN A 66 -6.77 -8.56 -17.53
CA ASN A 66 -6.45 -9.69 -16.66
C ASN A 66 -5.57 -9.28 -15.47
N ILE A 67 -4.76 -8.21 -15.61
CA ILE A 67 -3.95 -7.65 -14.54
C ILE A 67 -4.84 -7.25 -13.35
N ARG A 68 -6.00 -6.61 -13.58
CA ARG A 68 -6.94 -6.21 -12.52
C ARG A 68 -7.48 -7.39 -11.69
N LYS A 69 -7.67 -8.55 -12.32
CA LYS A 69 -8.26 -9.74 -11.66
C LYS A 69 -7.21 -10.63 -10.97
N LYS A 70 -5.97 -10.66 -11.49
CA LYS A 70 -4.88 -11.48 -10.95
C LYS A 70 -4.08 -10.82 -9.83
N ILE A 71 -3.99 -9.48 -9.80
CA ILE A 71 -3.32 -8.73 -8.73
C ILE A 71 -4.00 -8.97 -7.36
N THR A 72 -5.29 -9.35 -7.34
CA THR A 72 -6.01 -9.67 -6.10
C THR A 72 -5.71 -11.06 -5.53
N HIS A 73 -5.05 -11.97 -6.28
CA HIS A 73 -4.91 -13.36 -5.87
C HIS A 73 -3.54 -14.02 -6.12
N LYS A 74 -2.58 -13.34 -6.77
CA LYS A 74 -1.24 -13.92 -6.86
C LYS A 74 -0.49 -13.58 -5.59
N GLU A 75 -0.32 -14.56 -4.73
CA GLU A 75 0.57 -14.52 -3.58
C GLU A 75 1.97 -14.13 -4.10
N TYR A 76 2.40 -12.92 -3.78
CA TYR A 76 3.79 -12.51 -3.97
C TYR A 76 4.62 -13.28 -2.96
N THR A 77 5.23 -14.36 -3.38
CA THR A 77 6.33 -14.96 -2.65
C THR A 77 7.59 -14.16 -2.98
N GLY A 78 8.13 -13.48 -1.98
CA GLY A 78 9.38 -12.74 -2.09
C GLY A 78 9.22 -11.21 -2.17
N LEU A 79 10.25 -10.53 -1.69
CA LEU A 79 10.36 -9.08 -1.69
C LEU A 79 10.91 -8.58 -3.03
N LEU A 80 10.19 -7.68 -3.68
CA LEU A 80 10.65 -7.08 -4.95
C LEU A 80 11.99 -6.34 -4.76
N ALA A 81 12.19 -5.71 -3.62
CA ALA A 81 13.44 -5.02 -3.29
C ALA A 81 14.68 -5.93 -3.26
N THR A 82 14.49 -7.25 -3.06
CA THR A 82 15.57 -8.25 -3.10
C THR A 82 15.63 -8.97 -4.45
N THR A 83 14.47 -9.29 -5.05
CA THR A 83 14.40 -10.08 -6.29
C THR A 83 14.62 -9.25 -7.56
N ASN A 84 14.20 -7.99 -7.58
CA ASN A 84 14.43 -7.04 -8.68
C ASN A 84 14.62 -5.62 -8.14
N PRO A 85 15.79 -5.31 -7.57
CA PRO A 85 16.06 -4.00 -6.96
C PRO A 85 16.12 -2.83 -7.96
N ALA A 86 16.20 -3.09 -9.25
CA ALA A 86 16.19 -2.08 -10.32
C ALA A 86 14.77 -1.72 -10.80
N ASP A 87 13.72 -2.40 -10.30
CA ASP A 87 12.33 -2.11 -10.67
C ASP A 87 11.94 -0.67 -10.32
N LEU A 88 11.20 0.00 -11.21
CA LEU A 88 10.75 1.38 -11.01
C LEU A 88 9.90 1.55 -9.74
N ALA A 89 9.17 0.50 -9.33
CA ALA A 89 8.43 0.52 -8.07
C ALA A 89 9.38 0.62 -6.87
N ILE A 90 10.53 -0.06 -6.91
CA ILE A 90 11.54 0.00 -5.85
C ILE A 90 12.24 1.35 -5.84
N GLU A 91 12.51 1.94 -7.01
CA GLU A 91 13.07 3.30 -7.09
C GLU A 91 12.11 4.33 -6.47
N ALA A 92 10.81 4.22 -6.75
CA ALA A 92 9.81 5.06 -6.10
C ALA A 92 9.77 4.87 -4.56
N ILE A 93 9.98 3.63 -4.07
CA ILE A 93 10.06 3.35 -2.62
C ILE A 93 11.37 3.90 -2.02
N ARG A 94 12.49 3.96 -2.78
CA ARG A 94 13.70 4.68 -2.35
C ARG A 94 13.45 6.18 -2.20
N GLY A 95 12.69 6.77 -3.13
CA GLY A 95 12.21 8.15 -3.01
C GLY A 95 11.34 8.35 -1.76
N LEU A 96 10.41 7.43 -1.51
CA LEU A 96 9.59 7.42 -0.29
C LEU A 96 10.45 7.39 0.99
N ARG A 97 11.48 6.53 1.05
CA ARG A 97 12.42 6.48 2.19
C ARG A 97 13.01 7.87 2.47
N THR A 98 13.42 8.59 1.42
CA THR A 98 14.00 9.94 1.56
C THR A 98 12.97 10.93 2.10
N SER A 99 11.77 10.94 1.55
CA SER A 99 10.67 11.80 2.03
C SER A 99 10.29 11.49 3.48
N LEU A 100 10.27 10.20 3.84
CA LEU A 100 10.00 9.75 5.21
C LEU A 100 11.07 10.17 6.20
N HIS A 101 12.33 10.15 5.81
CA HIS A 101 13.42 10.59 6.68
C HIS A 101 13.14 12.02 7.21
N PHE A 102 12.76 12.93 6.33
CA PHE A 102 12.39 14.29 6.74
C PHE A 102 11.10 14.36 7.56
N ALA A 103 10.07 13.59 7.15
CA ALA A 103 8.79 13.57 7.87
C ALA A 103 8.90 13.02 9.29
N MET A 104 9.90 12.17 9.56
CA MET A 104 10.13 11.53 10.86
C MET A 104 11.06 12.29 11.78
N ILE A 105 11.77 13.34 11.32
CA ILE A 105 12.67 14.15 12.16
C ILE A 105 11.93 14.75 13.36
N GLU A 106 10.70 15.23 13.14
CA GLU A 106 9.87 15.84 14.18
C GLU A 106 8.89 14.84 14.82
N ALA A 107 9.00 13.55 14.48
CA ALA A 107 8.12 12.54 15.04
C ALA A 107 8.50 12.22 16.50
N ARG A 108 7.49 11.93 17.33
CA ARG A 108 7.68 11.60 18.75
C ARG A 108 8.48 10.31 18.99
N ASN A 109 8.56 9.44 18.00
CA ASN A 109 9.33 8.19 18.02
C ASN A 109 9.59 7.70 16.59
N ASN A 110 10.37 6.62 16.45
CA ASN A 110 10.76 6.00 15.19
C ASN A 110 9.80 4.89 14.72
N ILE A 111 8.54 4.92 15.16
CA ILE A 111 7.51 3.95 14.76
C ILE A 111 6.69 4.53 13.61
N LEU A 112 6.74 3.86 12.46
CA LEU A 112 5.96 4.17 11.26
C LEU A 112 4.79 3.19 11.15
N MET A 113 3.57 3.71 11.16
CA MET A 113 2.39 2.93 10.84
C MET A 113 2.00 3.11 9.37
N ILE A 114 1.78 2.00 8.68
CA ILE A 114 1.23 1.97 7.32
C ILE A 114 -0.16 1.34 7.36
N SER A 115 -1.15 2.10 6.94
CA SER A 115 -2.54 1.69 6.86
C SER A 115 -3.12 2.01 5.47
N GLY A 116 -4.41 1.88 5.28
CA GLY A 116 -5.12 2.26 4.06
C GLY A 116 -6.61 2.42 4.34
N ALA A 117 -7.34 2.97 3.38
CA ALA A 117 -8.78 3.12 3.52
C ALA A 117 -9.49 1.76 3.48
N SER A 118 -9.17 0.94 2.48
CA SER A 118 -9.84 -0.34 2.21
C SER A 118 -8.84 -1.48 1.93
N PRO A 119 -9.31 -2.73 1.87
CA PRO A 119 -8.48 -3.87 1.46
C PRO A 119 -7.91 -3.70 0.04
N ASN A 120 -6.82 -4.43 -0.26
CA ASN A 120 -6.17 -4.48 -1.57
C ASN A 120 -5.52 -3.17 -2.05
N ALA A 121 -5.33 -2.18 -1.18
CA ALA A 121 -4.57 -0.97 -1.49
C ALA A 121 -3.07 -1.24 -1.73
N GLY A 122 -2.55 -2.40 -1.28
CA GLY A 122 -1.14 -2.78 -1.41
C GLY A 122 -0.28 -2.33 -0.24
N LYS A 123 -0.86 -2.15 0.94
CA LYS A 123 -0.17 -1.78 2.17
C LYS A 123 1.06 -2.65 2.44
N THR A 124 0.84 -3.95 2.53
CA THR A 124 1.91 -4.93 2.79
C THR A 124 3.01 -4.90 1.73
N PHE A 125 2.68 -4.65 0.45
CA PHE A 125 3.69 -4.49 -0.60
C PHE A 125 4.56 -3.27 -0.34
N ILE A 126 3.96 -2.13 0.00
CA ILE A 126 4.69 -0.89 0.29
C ILE A 126 5.50 -1.04 1.57
N SER A 127 4.89 -1.50 2.68
CA SER A 127 5.53 -1.60 3.98
C SER A 127 6.70 -2.58 3.97
N SER A 128 6.55 -3.76 3.36
CA SER A 128 7.60 -4.79 3.31
C SER A 128 8.79 -4.38 2.43
N ASN A 129 8.55 -3.82 1.25
CA ASN A 129 9.63 -3.34 0.40
C ASN A 129 10.31 -2.09 0.98
N LEU A 130 9.58 -1.22 1.67
CA LEU A 130 10.18 -0.10 2.40
C LEU A 130 11.11 -0.59 3.52
N ALA A 131 10.70 -1.63 4.28
CA ALA A 131 11.54 -2.23 5.31
C ALA A 131 12.88 -2.72 4.72
N ALA A 132 12.83 -3.45 3.60
CA ALA A 132 14.02 -3.92 2.91
C ALA A 132 14.90 -2.77 2.40
N VAL A 133 14.31 -1.77 1.74
CA VAL A 133 15.02 -0.59 1.21
C VAL A 133 15.70 0.23 2.33
N VAL A 134 15.10 0.30 3.52
CA VAL A 134 15.72 0.97 4.67
C VAL A 134 16.83 0.08 5.27
N ALA A 135 16.59 -1.21 5.43
CA ALA A 135 17.60 -2.14 5.97
C ALA A 135 18.86 -2.21 5.10
N GLN A 136 18.73 -2.11 3.76
CA GLN A 136 19.84 -2.05 2.81
C GLN A 136 20.78 -0.84 3.05
N THR A 137 20.37 0.16 3.81
CA THR A 137 21.23 1.30 4.22
C THR A 137 22.01 1.04 5.52
N GLY A 138 21.96 -0.18 6.06
CA GLY A 138 22.61 -0.54 7.33
C GLY A 138 21.81 -0.19 8.58
N LYS A 139 20.56 0.28 8.43
CA LYS A 139 19.65 0.56 9.54
C LYS A 139 19.05 -0.71 10.10
N LYS A 140 18.93 -0.79 11.43
CA LYS A 140 18.20 -1.87 12.11
C LYS A 140 16.70 -1.62 11.97
N VAL A 141 15.99 -2.50 11.27
CA VAL A 141 14.56 -2.38 11.02
C VAL A 141 13.82 -3.54 11.68
N LEU A 142 12.72 -3.25 12.36
CA LEU A 142 11.75 -4.23 12.83
C LEU A 142 10.45 -4.04 12.09
N PHE A 143 9.98 -5.11 11.44
CA PHE A 143 8.67 -5.15 10.80
C PHE A 143 7.70 -5.97 11.65
N ILE A 144 6.51 -5.44 11.95
CA ILE A 144 5.49 -6.10 12.74
C ILE A 144 4.18 -6.18 11.95
N ASP A 145 3.69 -7.40 11.72
CA ASP A 145 2.36 -7.63 11.16
C ASP A 145 1.31 -7.48 12.28
N THR A 146 0.65 -6.35 12.32
CA THR A 146 -0.38 -6.03 13.32
C THR A 146 -1.80 -6.30 12.82
N ASP A 147 -1.98 -6.76 11.57
CA ASP A 147 -3.28 -7.23 11.08
C ASP A 147 -3.55 -8.66 11.59
N MET A 148 -3.96 -8.78 12.84
CA MET A 148 -4.25 -10.06 13.48
C MET A 148 -5.45 -10.80 12.85
N ARG A 149 -6.23 -10.13 11.99
CA ARG A 149 -7.44 -10.70 11.38
C ARG A 149 -7.12 -11.38 10.05
N LYS A 150 -6.40 -10.68 9.18
CA LYS A 150 -6.12 -11.11 7.79
C LYS A 150 -4.67 -10.93 7.37
N GLY A 151 -3.75 -10.61 8.31
CA GLY A 151 -2.33 -10.47 8.04
C GLY A 151 -1.77 -11.71 7.33
N TYR A 152 -1.00 -11.51 6.29
CA TYR A 152 -0.39 -12.58 5.48
C TYR A 152 1.09 -12.33 5.20
N VAL A 153 1.70 -11.40 5.94
CA VAL A 153 3.11 -10.99 5.74
C VAL A 153 4.07 -12.18 5.88
N HIS A 154 3.77 -13.12 6.79
CA HIS A 154 4.55 -14.35 6.95
C HIS A 154 4.69 -15.17 5.65
N LYS A 155 3.67 -15.13 4.76
CA LYS A 155 3.74 -15.77 3.45
C LYS A 155 4.61 -15.00 2.46
N VAL A 156 4.67 -13.66 2.57
CA VAL A 156 5.54 -12.83 1.75
C VAL A 156 7.00 -13.11 2.04
N PHE A 157 7.33 -13.37 3.32
CA PHE A 157 8.69 -13.64 3.77
C PHE A 157 9.02 -15.14 3.85
N ASP A 158 8.07 -16.00 3.45
CA ASP A 158 8.21 -17.46 3.50
C ASP A 158 8.66 -17.98 4.89
N VAL A 159 8.01 -17.45 5.95
CA VAL A 159 8.27 -17.85 7.34
C VAL A 159 7.00 -18.36 8.00
N GLU A 160 7.15 -19.21 9.01
CA GLU A 160 6.03 -19.71 9.80
C GLU A 160 5.31 -18.59 10.56
N ASN A 161 3.99 -18.75 10.71
CA ASN A 161 3.15 -17.76 11.39
C ASN A 161 2.91 -18.04 12.87
N ASP A 162 3.36 -19.16 13.37
CA ASP A 162 3.35 -19.48 14.80
C ASP A 162 4.38 -18.61 15.56
N ASN A 163 4.24 -18.55 16.86
CA ASN A 163 5.10 -17.71 17.71
C ASN A 163 5.16 -16.25 17.25
N GLY A 164 4.00 -15.63 17.06
CA GLY A 164 3.88 -14.24 16.63
C GLY A 164 3.32 -13.31 17.69
N LEU A 165 2.91 -12.12 17.22
CA LEU A 165 2.42 -11.02 18.04
C LEU A 165 1.27 -11.43 18.98
N SER A 166 0.26 -12.16 18.47
CA SER A 166 -0.88 -12.61 19.29
C SER A 166 -0.45 -13.54 20.42
N ASN A 167 0.55 -14.38 20.19
CA ASN A 167 1.09 -15.28 21.22
C ASN A 167 1.83 -14.51 22.33
N TYR A 168 2.60 -13.48 21.94
CA TYR A 168 3.24 -12.59 22.90
C TYR A 168 2.22 -11.80 23.72
N LEU A 169 1.26 -11.13 23.05
CA LEU A 169 0.27 -10.29 23.73
C LEU A 169 -0.62 -11.08 24.67
N SER A 170 -0.94 -12.33 24.34
CA SER A 170 -1.70 -13.22 25.23
C SER A 170 -0.89 -13.80 26.40
N GLY A 171 0.42 -13.47 26.51
CA GLY A 171 1.28 -13.94 27.58
C GLY A 171 1.80 -15.37 27.44
N LYS A 172 1.56 -16.01 26.29
CA LYS A 172 2.00 -17.40 26.03
C LYS A 172 3.51 -17.52 25.76
N LEU A 173 4.12 -16.44 25.25
CA LEU A 173 5.53 -16.41 24.85
C LEU A 173 6.22 -15.12 25.34
N GLY A 174 7.55 -15.20 25.51
CA GLY A 174 8.42 -14.05 25.64
C GLY A 174 8.63 -13.33 24.29
N LEU A 175 9.06 -12.08 24.34
CA LEU A 175 9.26 -11.26 23.13
C LEU A 175 10.32 -11.85 22.19
N GLU A 176 11.43 -12.31 22.73
CA GLU A 176 12.54 -12.88 21.95
C GLU A 176 12.13 -14.09 21.11
N ALA A 177 11.20 -14.90 21.61
CA ALA A 177 10.69 -16.08 20.90
C ALA A 177 9.79 -15.72 19.70
N THR A 178 9.37 -14.46 19.56
CA THR A 178 8.54 -13.98 18.45
C THR A 178 9.35 -13.37 17.32
N LEU A 179 10.61 -13.01 17.59
CA LEU A 179 11.49 -12.38 16.61
C LEU A 179 11.99 -13.39 15.57
N LYS A 180 11.75 -13.10 14.32
CA LYS A 180 12.21 -13.84 13.16
C LYS A 180 13.18 -12.99 12.36
N LYS A 181 14.28 -13.54 11.94
CA LYS A 181 15.21 -12.85 11.03
C LYS A 181 14.79 -13.11 9.58
N ILE A 182 14.85 -12.08 8.76
CA ILE A 182 14.69 -12.16 7.30
C ILE A 182 16.04 -11.84 6.66
N PRO A 183 16.96 -12.83 6.56
CA PRO A 183 18.35 -12.58 6.18
C PRO A 183 18.49 -11.94 4.79
N GLU A 184 17.65 -12.37 3.84
CA GLU A 184 17.66 -11.90 2.45
C GLU A 184 17.32 -10.41 2.35
N ALA A 185 16.53 -9.87 3.29
CA ALA A 185 16.09 -8.49 3.33
C ALA A 185 16.80 -7.64 4.40
N GLY A 186 17.52 -8.28 5.33
CA GLY A 186 18.34 -7.62 6.34
C GLY A 186 17.57 -6.97 7.49
N PHE A 187 16.34 -7.44 7.81
CA PHE A 187 15.54 -6.92 8.91
C PHE A 187 14.94 -8.03 9.78
N ASP A 188 14.48 -7.66 10.98
CA ASP A 188 13.76 -8.54 11.88
C ASP A 188 12.25 -8.41 11.70
N PHE A 189 11.53 -9.50 11.93
CA PHE A 189 10.08 -9.60 11.71
C PHE A 189 9.36 -10.24 12.90
N ILE A 190 8.20 -9.68 13.25
CA ILE A 190 7.22 -10.31 14.14
C ILE A 190 5.95 -10.58 13.32
N SER A 191 5.64 -11.87 13.12
CA SER A 191 4.40 -12.26 12.43
C SER A 191 3.17 -11.99 13.31
N ARG A 192 1.98 -11.94 12.72
CA ARG A 192 0.73 -11.75 13.50
C ARG A 192 0.47 -12.84 14.53
N GLY A 193 1.01 -14.05 14.29
CA GLY A 193 0.73 -15.24 15.12
C GLY A 193 -0.61 -15.90 14.80
N VAL A 194 -1.10 -16.70 15.71
CA VAL A 194 -2.40 -17.37 15.61
C VAL A 194 -3.51 -16.31 15.70
N VAL A 195 -4.56 -16.46 14.89
CA VAL A 195 -5.71 -15.53 14.92
C VAL A 195 -6.41 -15.62 16.28
N PRO A 196 -6.39 -14.55 17.10
CA PRO A 196 -7.04 -14.57 18.39
C PRO A 196 -8.56 -14.31 18.25
N PRO A 197 -9.37 -14.72 19.22
CA PRO A 197 -10.80 -14.42 19.21
C PRO A 197 -11.11 -12.93 19.47
N ASN A 198 -10.20 -12.21 20.14
CA ASN A 198 -10.35 -10.82 20.58
C ASN A 198 -9.16 -9.94 20.14
N PRO A 199 -8.93 -9.71 18.84
CA PRO A 199 -7.76 -8.96 18.35
C PRO A 199 -7.63 -7.56 18.94
N THR A 200 -8.74 -6.83 18.98
CA THR A 200 -8.81 -5.44 19.45
C THR A 200 -8.36 -5.30 20.91
N GLU A 201 -8.83 -6.20 21.79
CA GLU A 201 -8.45 -6.19 23.21
C GLU A 201 -6.95 -6.49 23.41
N LEU A 202 -6.41 -7.41 22.62
CA LEU A 202 -4.99 -7.72 22.68
C LEU A 202 -4.13 -6.53 22.25
N LEU A 203 -4.54 -5.79 21.20
CA LEU A 203 -3.84 -4.57 20.74
C LEU A 203 -3.87 -3.45 21.78
N MET A 204 -4.89 -3.40 22.64
CA MET A 204 -5.00 -2.45 23.76
C MET A 204 -4.27 -2.92 25.03
N HIS A 205 -3.75 -4.15 25.03
CA HIS A 205 -3.11 -4.70 26.21
C HIS A 205 -1.76 -4.00 26.50
N ARG A 206 -1.41 -3.80 27.76
CA ARG A 206 -0.16 -3.17 28.21
C ARG A 206 1.10 -3.75 27.56
N ARG A 207 1.12 -5.05 27.28
CA ARG A 207 2.26 -5.70 26.59
C ARG A 207 2.52 -5.14 25.18
N MET A 208 1.52 -4.58 24.49
CA MET A 208 1.72 -3.91 23.21
C MET A 208 2.57 -2.65 23.37
N GLU A 209 2.27 -1.84 24.36
CA GLU A 209 3.04 -0.64 24.68
C GLU A 209 4.47 -0.98 25.11
N GLU A 210 4.64 -1.97 25.99
CA GLU A 210 5.94 -2.46 26.46
C GLU A 210 6.82 -2.95 25.30
N MET A 211 6.25 -3.74 24.38
CA MET A 211 6.92 -4.22 23.19
C MET A 211 7.35 -3.09 22.26
N LEU A 212 6.45 -2.15 21.96
CA LEU A 212 6.73 -1.04 21.06
C LEU A 212 7.76 -0.06 21.65
N LYS A 213 7.74 0.16 22.97
CA LYS A 213 8.77 0.92 23.66
C LYS A 213 10.14 0.25 23.55
N TRP A 214 10.20 -1.05 23.78
CA TRP A 214 11.42 -1.84 23.61
C TRP A 214 11.89 -1.78 22.15
N ALA A 215 10.99 -1.97 21.18
CA ALA A 215 11.31 -1.93 19.76
C ALA A 215 11.88 -0.57 19.33
N SER A 216 11.27 0.52 19.80
CA SER A 216 11.73 1.89 19.51
C SER A 216 13.15 2.19 20.05
N GLN A 217 13.57 1.50 21.13
CA GLN A 217 14.89 1.66 21.73
C GLN A 217 15.98 0.80 21.07
N ASN A 218 15.60 -0.32 20.42
CA ASN A 218 16.54 -1.31 19.90
C ASN A 218 16.68 -1.28 18.37
N TYR A 219 15.78 -0.60 17.65
CA TYR A 219 15.77 -0.47 16.21
C TYR A 219 15.79 0.98 15.76
N ASP A 220 16.34 1.25 14.58
CA ASP A 220 16.34 2.59 13.97
C ASP A 220 14.97 2.94 13.37
N LEU A 221 14.22 1.93 12.93
CA LEU A 221 12.86 2.07 12.39
C LEU A 221 12.02 0.85 12.76
N VAL A 222 10.81 1.11 13.24
CA VAL A 222 9.79 0.09 13.48
C VAL A 222 8.63 0.33 12.51
N ILE A 223 8.28 -0.65 11.69
CA ILE A 223 7.18 -0.56 10.72
C ILE A 223 6.03 -1.44 11.20
N LEU A 224 4.84 -0.84 11.34
CA LEU A 224 3.60 -1.51 11.70
C LEU A 224 2.71 -1.63 10.45
N ASP A 225 2.51 -2.85 9.93
CA ASP A 225 1.53 -3.12 8.87
C ASP A 225 0.17 -3.38 9.50
N THR A 226 -0.83 -2.57 9.17
CA THR A 226 -2.12 -2.57 9.86
C THR A 226 -3.28 -2.92 8.93
N PRO A 227 -4.42 -3.40 9.46
CA PRO A 227 -5.64 -3.53 8.69
C PRO A 227 -6.15 -2.16 8.20
N PRO A 228 -7.05 -2.13 7.19
CA PRO A 228 -7.64 -0.89 6.70
C PRO A 228 -8.51 -0.21 7.77
N ILE A 229 -8.38 1.12 7.92
CA ILE A 229 -9.09 1.90 8.94
C ILE A 229 -10.62 1.88 8.77
N LEU A 230 -11.11 1.81 7.52
CA LEU A 230 -12.56 1.77 7.27
C LEU A 230 -13.17 0.38 7.50
N ALA A 231 -12.34 -0.67 7.58
CA ALA A 231 -12.80 -2.02 7.82
C ALA A 231 -12.91 -2.34 9.31
N VAL A 232 -11.96 -1.91 10.12
CA VAL A 232 -11.86 -2.22 11.56
C VAL A 232 -11.18 -1.07 12.32
N THR A 233 -11.43 -1.01 13.64
CA THR A 233 -10.87 0.03 14.53
C THR A 233 -9.43 -0.22 14.95
N ASP A 234 -8.89 -1.41 14.67
CA ASP A 234 -7.57 -1.84 15.12
C ASP A 234 -6.46 -0.86 14.69
N ALA A 235 -6.55 -0.33 13.45
CA ALA A 235 -5.60 0.67 12.95
C ALA A 235 -5.61 1.98 13.77
N ALA A 236 -6.77 2.40 14.29
CA ALA A 236 -6.87 3.56 15.16
C ALA A 236 -6.17 3.32 16.50
N ILE A 237 -6.31 2.13 17.08
CA ILE A 237 -5.62 1.78 18.33
C ILE A 237 -4.11 1.79 18.13
N ILE A 238 -3.62 1.16 17.07
CA ILE A 238 -2.19 1.06 16.75
C ILE A 238 -1.60 2.46 16.46
N GLY A 239 -2.36 3.34 15.79
CA GLY A 239 -1.92 4.69 15.44
C GLY A 239 -1.55 5.56 16.65
N HIS A 240 -2.11 5.28 17.82
CA HIS A 240 -1.73 5.97 19.06
C HIS A 240 -0.28 5.70 19.49
N TYR A 241 0.30 4.60 19.07
CA TYR A 241 1.70 4.27 19.37
C TYR A 241 2.67 4.82 18.32
N ALA A 242 2.20 5.08 17.09
CA ALA A 242 3.04 5.48 15.98
C ALA A 242 3.46 6.96 16.05
N GLY A 243 4.73 7.26 15.80
CA GLY A 243 5.23 8.62 15.60
C GLY A 243 4.82 9.20 14.25
N THR A 244 4.67 8.34 13.24
CA THR A 244 4.25 8.74 11.91
C THR A 244 3.24 7.73 11.36
N THR A 245 2.18 8.24 10.75
CA THR A 245 1.12 7.43 10.12
C THR A 245 0.97 7.83 8.66
N LEU A 246 1.06 6.85 7.75
CA LEU A 246 0.79 7.01 6.33
C LEU A 246 -0.31 6.05 5.86
N LEU A 247 -1.11 6.51 4.89
CA LEU A 247 -2.10 5.68 4.24
C LEU A 247 -1.63 5.27 2.85
N VAL A 248 -2.02 4.09 2.41
CA VAL A 248 -1.83 3.64 1.03
C VAL A 248 -3.16 3.74 0.30
N ALA A 249 -3.18 4.50 -0.78
CA ALA A 249 -4.24 4.54 -1.77
C ALA A 249 -3.85 3.71 -2.99
N ARG A 250 -4.80 3.06 -3.63
CA ARG A 250 -4.59 2.33 -4.88
C ARG A 250 -5.16 3.08 -6.06
N PHE A 251 -4.33 3.25 -7.09
CA PHE A 251 -4.70 3.82 -8.38
C PHE A 251 -5.95 3.14 -8.95
N GLU A 252 -6.93 3.94 -9.39
CA GLU A 252 -8.22 3.52 -9.96
C GLU A 252 -9.10 2.59 -9.08
N LEU A 253 -8.65 2.24 -7.87
CA LEU A 253 -9.41 1.41 -6.94
C LEU A 253 -10.03 2.24 -5.82
N ASN A 254 -9.20 3.02 -5.11
CA ASN A 254 -9.69 3.92 -4.08
C ASN A 254 -10.25 5.20 -4.70
N THR A 255 -11.26 5.77 -4.08
CA THR A 255 -11.81 7.08 -4.46
C THR A 255 -11.26 8.18 -3.55
N VAL A 256 -11.25 9.42 -4.04
CA VAL A 256 -10.88 10.60 -3.25
C VAL A 256 -11.73 10.70 -1.99
N LYS A 257 -13.05 10.48 -2.12
CA LYS A 257 -13.98 10.49 -0.98
C LYS A 257 -13.67 9.41 0.07
N GLU A 258 -13.27 8.21 -0.38
CA GLU A 258 -12.88 7.12 0.53
C GLU A 258 -11.63 7.49 1.32
N MET A 259 -10.65 8.14 0.68
CA MET A 259 -9.43 8.61 1.34
C MET A 259 -9.75 9.73 2.33
N ASP A 260 -10.56 10.72 1.96
CA ASP A 260 -11.02 11.79 2.87
C ASP A 260 -11.69 11.22 4.13
N VAL A 261 -12.60 10.25 3.96
CA VAL A 261 -13.25 9.58 5.10
C VAL A 261 -12.24 8.82 5.97
N ALA A 262 -11.23 8.17 5.35
CA ALA A 262 -10.19 7.44 6.10
C ALA A 262 -9.31 8.40 6.93
N PHE A 263 -8.91 9.53 6.38
CA PHE A 263 -8.16 10.57 7.09
C PHE A 263 -8.97 11.14 8.25
N LYS A 264 -10.23 11.51 8.02
CA LYS A 264 -11.13 12.00 9.07
C LYS A 264 -11.36 10.96 10.18
N ARG A 265 -11.39 9.67 9.85
CA ARG A 265 -11.52 8.60 10.85
C ARG A 265 -10.28 8.53 11.77
N PHE A 266 -9.08 8.73 11.24
CA PHE A 266 -7.87 8.84 12.05
C PHE A 266 -7.88 10.10 12.91
N GLU A 267 -8.24 11.25 12.34
CA GLU A 267 -8.34 12.53 13.05
C GLU A 267 -9.35 12.46 14.21
N GLN A 268 -10.53 11.87 13.99
CA GLN A 268 -11.54 11.62 15.05
C GLN A 268 -11.01 10.72 16.17
N SER A 269 -10.02 9.90 15.88
CA SER A 269 -9.32 9.06 16.86
C SER A 269 -8.10 9.77 17.48
N GLY A 270 -7.88 11.06 17.23
CA GLY A 270 -6.74 11.82 17.73
C GLY A 270 -5.41 11.49 17.04
N ILE A 271 -5.43 10.89 15.85
CA ILE A 271 -4.24 10.51 15.09
C ILE A 271 -4.12 11.40 13.86
N VAL A 272 -2.99 12.08 13.72
CA VAL A 272 -2.67 12.86 12.53
C VAL A 272 -1.96 11.97 11.51
N ALA A 273 -2.67 11.58 10.46
CA ALA A 273 -2.05 10.94 9.31
C ALA A 273 -1.31 12.01 8.48
N LYS A 274 0.00 11.82 8.29
CA LYS A 274 0.87 12.80 7.61
C LYS A 274 0.62 12.94 6.11
N GLY A 275 0.10 11.89 5.49
CA GLY A 275 -0.18 11.86 4.06
C GLY A 275 -0.39 10.45 3.54
N CYS A 276 -0.29 10.28 2.24
CA CYS A 276 -0.53 9.00 1.60
C CYS A 276 0.55 8.62 0.57
N ILE A 277 0.48 7.37 0.13
CA ILE A 277 1.27 6.77 -0.93
C ILE A 277 0.28 6.29 -2.00
N LEU A 278 0.40 6.78 -3.23
CA LEU A 278 -0.42 6.31 -4.34
C LEU A 278 0.25 5.12 -5.01
N ASN A 279 -0.31 3.93 -4.82
CA ASN A 279 0.27 2.66 -5.25
C ASN A 279 -0.40 2.10 -6.51
N GLY A 280 0.39 1.41 -7.34
CA GLY A 280 -0.09 0.66 -8.49
C GLY A 280 -0.48 1.53 -9.67
N ILE A 281 0.25 2.61 -9.91
CA ILE A 281 0.05 3.49 -11.06
C ILE A 281 0.39 2.76 -12.34
N VAL A 282 -0.54 2.81 -13.30
CA VAL A 282 -0.34 2.29 -14.65
C VAL A 282 -0.18 3.47 -15.59
N LYS A 283 0.94 3.55 -16.31
CA LYS A 283 1.15 4.55 -17.37
C LYS A 283 0.14 4.30 -18.49
N LYS A 284 -0.82 5.20 -18.66
CA LYS A 284 -1.75 5.19 -19.80
C LYS A 284 -1.20 6.08 -20.90
N ALA A 285 -1.41 5.67 -22.16
CA ALA A 285 -1.07 6.51 -23.33
C ALA A 285 -1.79 7.88 -23.31
N SER A 286 -2.93 7.99 -22.63
CA SER A 286 -3.70 9.24 -22.47
C SER A 286 -3.06 10.23 -21.48
N SER A 287 -2.16 9.80 -20.62
CA SER A 287 -1.45 10.68 -19.67
C SER A 287 -0.36 11.53 -20.35
N TYR A 288 -0.14 11.35 -21.66
CA TYR A 288 0.87 12.09 -22.42
C TYR A 288 0.48 13.57 -22.68
N TYR A 289 -0.78 13.94 -22.46
CA TYR A 289 -1.30 15.30 -22.67
C TYR A 289 -1.53 16.10 -21.38
N GLY A 290 -1.27 15.54 -20.22
CA GLY A 290 -1.37 16.22 -18.92
C GLY A 290 0.02 16.60 -18.40
N TYR A 291 0.27 17.86 -18.24
CA TYR A 291 1.46 18.54 -17.72
C TYR A 291 2.42 17.68 -16.87
N GLY A 292 3.59 17.41 -17.42
CA GLY A 292 4.91 17.58 -16.84
C GLY A 292 5.24 17.03 -15.46
N TYR A 293 5.20 15.71 -15.20
CA TYR A 293 6.29 15.11 -14.41
C TYR A 293 7.37 14.67 -15.37
N ASN A 294 8.30 15.58 -15.64
CA ASN A 294 9.52 15.30 -16.37
C ASN A 294 10.26 14.14 -15.71
N HIS A 295 10.46 13.10 -16.48
CA HIS A 295 11.44 12.07 -16.28
C HIS A 295 12.78 12.67 -15.79
N TYR A 296 13.12 12.52 -14.53
CA TYR A 296 14.50 12.33 -14.14
C TYR A 296 14.84 10.85 -14.30
N GLY A 297 14.76 10.37 -15.53
CA GLY A 297 15.35 9.12 -15.93
C GLY A 297 16.80 9.41 -16.33
N TYR A 298 17.71 9.38 -15.39
CA TYR A 298 19.13 9.21 -15.72
C TYR A 298 19.29 7.80 -16.29
N SER A 299 19.28 7.67 -17.62
CA SER A 299 19.80 6.47 -18.26
C SER A 299 21.32 6.56 -18.22
N TYR A 300 21.96 5.84 -17.33
CA TYR A 300 23.36 5.50 -17.49
C TYR A 300 23.46 4.59 -18.71
N LYS A 301 23.89 5.14 -19.85
CA LYS A 301 24.47 4.35 -20.92
C LYS A 301 25.86 3.97 -20.44
N ASP A 302 26.06 2.72 -20.10
CA ASP A 302 27.42 2.15 -20.05
C ASP A 302 28.02 2.24 -21.45
N ASN A 303 28.99 3.12 -21.62
CA ASN A 303 29.91 3.09 -22.73
C ASN A 303 31.05 2.15 -22.34
N THR A 304 31.00 0.95 -22.86
CA THR A 304 32.17 0.10 -23.11
C THR A 304 32.27 -0.16 -24.59
#